data_aef11a6086c572f877fba7aaf393e9e2
#
_entry.id   aef11a6086c572f877fba7aaf393e9e2
#
_cell.length_a   1.000
_cell.length_b   1.000
_cell.length_c   1.000
_cell.angle_alpha   90.00
_cell.angle_beta   90.00
_cell.angle_gamma   90.00
#
_symmetry.space_group_name_H-M   'P 1'
#
loop_
_entity.id
_entity.type
_entity.pdbx_description
1 polymer ?
#
loop_
_entity_poly.entity_id
_entity_poly.type
_entity_poly.pdbx_seq_one_letter_code
_entity_poly.pdbx_strand_id
1 'polypeptide(L)'
;MDPLIPGLPDDVARACLTRVPYPGFRAVRSVCKQWREELESPAFHEVRRGGGLNRTLVALAQSEQPSSAASVSPLHKNHHRASSGTMPYRMALFEPDSGTWDDLPTAPDHLPHGLPLFCQVAATGRTLVVLGGWDPSSWAASDEVFIYDFLSGDWRRGAPMPGPRRSFFACASDSHRTVYVAGGHDDEKNALRSAMAYDVERDEWAPLPDMAKERDECKGVFRGGAFLVVGGYSTETQGQFGKCSEAFDAAARRWSPVDEDALATGLCPRTCVAGDEGLYRCTSSHVEFRGDSGESTWLPVAELPEEVRLAPCAVALPGGRLMVVGSACHGGPHSCYILEPADGKRPRPWRRAAVPEEYSGHVQASCCLQI
;
A
#
# COMPACT_ATOMS: atom_id res chain seq x y z
N MET A 1 -39.77 16.44 -1.23
CA MET A 1 -38.30 16.41 -1.34
C MET A 1 -37.96 17.10 -2.66
N ASP A 2 -37.01 17.99 -2.64
CA ASP A 2 -36.55 18.59 -3.90
C ASP A 2 -35.85 17.51 -4.73
N PRO A 3 -36.01 17.56 -6.09
CA PRO A 3 -35.40 16.58 -6.95
C PRO A 3 -33.86 16.65 -6.85
N LEU A 4 -33.18 15.51 -6.90
CA LEU A 4 -31.72 15.40 -6.80
C LEU A 4 -30.99 16.25 -7.85
N ILE A 5 -31.53 16.28 -9.08
CA ILE A 5 -31.14 17.21 -10.15
C ILE A 5 -32.42 17.83 -10.71
N PRO A 6 -32.60 19.15 -10.65
CA PRO A 6 -33.79 19.79 -11.18
C PRO A 6 -34.07 19.42 -12.64
N GLY A 7 -35.28 18.94 -12.90
CA GLY A 7 -35.73 18.55 -14.24
C GLY A 7 -35.40 17.09 -14.62
N LEU A 8 -34.76 16.30 -13.77
CA LEU A 8 -34.52 14.89 -13.99
C LEU A 8 -35.24 14.03 -12.94
N PRO A 9 -35.77 12.83 -13.33
CA PRO A 9 -36.15 11.81 -12.36
C PRO A 9 -34.95 11.39 -11.50
N ASP A 10 -35.22 11.06 -10.22
CA ASP A 10 -34.13 10.77 -9.26
C ASP A 10 -33.27 9.56 -9.64
N ASP A 11 -33.85 8.55 -10.29
CA ASP A 11 -33.11 7.39 -10.79
C ASP A 11 -32.12 7.77 -11.91
N VAL A 12 -32.53 8.66 -12.81
CA VAL A 12 -31.67 9.20 -13.87
C VAL A 12 -30.58 10.09 -13.26
N ALA A 13 -30.95 10.94 -12.32
CA ALA A 13 -30.01 11.79 -11.60
C ALA A 13 -28.92 10.98 -10.88
N ARG A 14 -29.30 9.92 -10.16
CA ARG A 14 -28.37 8.96 -9.54
C ARG A 14 -27.49 8.26 -10.58
N ALA A 15 -28.07 7.82 -11.69
CA ALA A 15 -27.31 7.22 -12.77
C ALA A 15 -26.27 8.17 -13.40
N CYS A 16 -26.52 9.47 -13.41
CA CYS A 16 -25.53 10.47 -13.80
C CYS A 16 -24.41 10.62 -12.77
N LEU A 17 -24.78 10.76 -11.49
CA LEU A 17 -23.80 10.94 -10.41
C LEU A 17 -22.90 9.71 -10.25
N THR A 18 -23.43 8.50 -10.37
CA THR A 18 -22.61 7.26 -10.26
C THR A 18 -21.57 7.12 -11.37
N ARG A 19 -21.73 7.80 -12.51
CA ARG A 19 -20.76 7.81 -13.61
C ARG A 19 -19.67 8.85 -13.49
N VAL A 20 -19.75 9.75 -12.51
CA VAL A 20 -18.69 10.72 -12.27
C VAL A 20 -17.41 9.98 -11.88
N PRO A 21 -16.27 10.25 -12.53
CA PRO A 21 -15.00 9.64 -12.15
C PRO A 21 -14.52 10.21 -10.80
N TYR A 22 -13.72 9.41 -10.06
CA TYR A 22 -13.28 9.77 -8.70
C TYR A 22 -12.60 11.17 -8.58
N PRO A 23 -11.84 11.69 -9.55
CA PRO A 23 -11.27 13.04 -9.44
C PRO A 23 -12.35 14.14 -9.39
N GLY A 24 -13.57 13.84 -9.87
CA GLY A 24 -14.71 14.75 -9.81
C GLY A 24 -15.48 14.70 -8.49
N PHE A 25 -15.25 13.76 -7.61
CA PHE A 25 -16.04 13.56 -6.39
C PHE A 25 -16.04 14.79 -5.48
N ARG A 26 -14.86 15.38 -5.26
CA ARG A 26 -14.75 16.61 -4.45
C ARG A 26 -15.63 17.74 -4.96
N ALA A 27 -15.60 17.98 -6.28
CA ALA A 27 -16.41 19.02 -6.91
C ALA A 27 -17.91 18.72 -6.80
N VAL A 28 -18.33 17.49 -7.12
CA VAL A 28 -19.73 17.05 -7.03
C VAL A 28 -20.24 17.13 -5.61
N ARG A 29 -19.46 16.68 -4.63
CA ARG A 29 -19.80 16.73 -3.20
C ARG A 29 -19.99 18.15 -2.68
N SER A 30 -19.35 19.14 -3.30
CA SER A 30 -19.45 20.55 -2.91
C SER A 30 -20.68 21.29 -3.48
N VAL A 31 -21.40 20.68 -4.42
CA VAL A 31 -22.55 21.33 -5.10
C VAL A 31 -23.70 21.59 -4.14
N CYS A 32 -24.17 20.58 -3.42
CA CYS A 32 -25.23 20.71 -2.43
C CYS A 32 -25.21 19.55 -1.41
N LYS A 33 -26.00 19.71 -0.34
CA LYS A 33 -26.11 18.69 0.72
C LYS A 33 -26.63 17.36 0.19
N GLN A 34 -27.63 17.34 -0.69
CA GLN A 34 -28.20 16.11 -1.24
C GLN A 34 -27.20 15.34 -2.08
N TRP A 35 -26.39 16.02 -2.93
CA TRP A 35 -25.35 15.37 -3.69
C TRP A 35 -24.26 14.79 -2.81
N ARG A 36 -23.90 15.48 -1.74
CA ARG A 36 -22.96 14.98 -0.73
C ARG A 36 -23.48 13.70 -0.09
N GLU A 37 -24.71 13.70 0.41
CA GLU A 37 -25.36 12.56 1.04
C GLU A 37 -25.47 11.37 0.06
N GLU A 38 -25.77 11.64 -1.21
CA GLU A 38 -25.83 10.61 -2.24
C GLU A 38 -24.47 9.95 -2.45
N LEU A 39 -23.41 10.74 -2.66
CA LEU A 39 -22.05 10.22 -2.86
C LEU A 39 -21.49 9.49 -1.62
N GLU A 40 -21.88 9.91 -0.42
CA GLU A 40 -21.46 9.29 0.84
C GLU A 40 -22.23 7.99 1.15
N SER A 41 -23.33 7.75 0.46
CA SER A 41 -24.19 6.59 0.75
C SER A 41 -23.51 5.26 0.35
N PRO A 42 -23.65 4.20 1.14
CA PRO A 42 -23.18 2.87 0.75
C PRO A 42 -23.76 2.39 -0.59
N ALA A 43 -25.03 2.71 -0.83
CA ALA A 43 -25.73 2.34 -2.06
C ALA A 43 -25.07 2.91 -3.31
N PHE A 44 -24.58 4.15 -3.27
CA PHE A 44 -23.81 4.76 -4.37
C PHE A 44 -22.60 3.91 -4.75
N HIS A 45 -21.80 3.50 -3.75
CA HIS A 45 -20.60 2.70 -3.96
C HIS A 45 -20.92 1.26 -4.41
N GLU A 46 -22.02 0.68 -3.93
CA GLU A 46 -22.48 -0.63 -4.40
C GLU A 46 -22.91 -0.60 -5.87
N VAL A 47 -23.67 0.42 -6.27
CA VAL A 47 -24.08 0.61 -7.68
C VAL A 47 -22.84 0.80 -8.57
N ARG A 48 -21.86 1.58 -8.16
CA ARG A 48 -20.61 1.76 -8.92
C ARG A 48 -19.85 0.45 -9.07
N ARG A 49 -19.71 -0.31 -7.98
CA ARG A 49 -19.05 -1.61 -7.99
C ARG A 49 -19.77 -2.61 -8.88
N GLY A 50 -21.10 -2.74 -8.72
CA GLY A 50 -21.92 -3.64 -9.54
C GLY A 50 -21.96 -3.25 -11.01
N GLY A 51 -21.86 -1.96 -11.32
CA GLY A 51 -21.81 -1.42 -12.68
C GLY A 51 -20.42 -1.42 -13.33
N GLY A 52 -19.38 -1.93 -12.66
CA GLY A 52 -17.99 -1.91 -13.17
C GLY A 52 -17.44 -0.50 -13.36
N LEU A 53 -17.91 0.47 -12.58
CA LEU A 53 -17.51 1.87 -12.67
C LEU A 53 -16.33 2.22 -11.74
N ASN A 54 -15.96 1.28 -10.88
CA ASN A 54 -14.80 1.46 -10.03
C ASN A 54 -13.51 1.38 -10.86
N ARG A 55 -12.55 2.22 -10.49
CA ARG A 55 -11.21 2.23 -11.05
C ARG A 55 -10.25 1.53 -10.11
N THR A 56 -9.39 0.69 -10.65
CA THR A 56 -8.27 0.13 -9.90
C THR A 56 -7.15 1.15 -9.85
N LEU A 57 -6.74 1.53 -8.65
CA LEU A 57 -5.62 2.44 -8.41
C LEU A 57 -4.56 1.73 -7.60
N VAL A 58 -3.31 2.03 -7.88
CA VAL A 58 -2.16 1.66 -7.04
C VAL A 58 -1.59 2.94 -6.45
N ALA A 59 -1.62 3.02 -5.13
CA ALA A 59 -0.96 4.09 -4.39
C ALA A 59 0.47 3.67 -4.06
N LEU A 60 1.43 4.56 -4.34
CA LEU A 60 2.86 4.33 -4.22
C LEU A 60 3.48 5.45 -3.38
N ALA A 61 4.01 5.10 -2.19
CA ALA A 61 4.87 6.01 -1.46
C ALA A 61 6.23 6.04 -2.16
N GLN A 62 6.45 7.07 -2.97
CA GLN A 62 7.55 7.15 -3.94
C GLN A 62 8.41 8.37 -3.70
N SER A 63 9.74 8.21 -3.79
CA SER A 63 10.67 9.33 -3.72
C SER A 63 10.53 10.23 -4.95
N GLU A 64 10.64 11.53 -4.74
CA GLU A 64 10.74 12.48 -5.85
C GLU A 64 12.06 12.26 -6.59
N GLN A 65 12.04 12.42 -7.92
CA GLN A 65 13.25 12.49 -8.73
C GLN A 65 13.62 13.94 -8.97
N PRO A 66 14.91 14.33 -8.88
CA PRO A 66 15.32 15.64 -9.31
C PRO A 66 15.01 15.77 -10.80
N SER A 67 14.12 16.67 -11.17
CA SER A 67 13.86 16.93 -12.59
C SER A 67 15.18 17.34 -13.27
N SER A 68 15.50 16.71 -14.40
CA SER A 68 16.67 17.04 -15.23
C SER A 68 16.67 18.50 -15.73
N ALA A 69 15.55 19.20 -15.61
CA ALA A 69 15.40 20.62 -15.94
C ALA A 69 15.97 21.61 -14.89
N ALA A 70 16.38 21.12 -13.70
CA ALA A 70 16.96 21.96 -12.66
C ALA A 70 18.49 22.07 -12.72
N SER A 71 19.15 21.64 -13.80
CA SER A 71 20.57 21.85 -14.00
C SER A 71 20.84 23.17 -14.72
N VAL A 72 21.67 23.98 -14.05
CA VAL A 72 22.45 25.12 -14.55
C VAL A 72 21.86 26.51 -14.27
N SER A 73 22.12 26.99 -13.06
CA SER A 73 22.60 28.35 -12.87
C SER A 73 23.90 28.31 -12.06
N PRO A 74 25.06 28.55 -12.68
CA PRO A 74 26.29 28.71 -11.95
C PRO A 74 26.39 30.18 -11.53
N LEU A 75 26.13 30.49 -10.26
CA LEU A 75 26.68 31.65 -9.56
C LEU A 75 25.89 31.89 -8.25
N HIS A 76 26.30 31.24 -7.17
CA HIS A 76 26.57 31.93 -5.90
C HIS A 76 27.09 30.88 -4.89
N LYS A 77 28.43 30.88 -4.71
CA LYS A 77 29.07 30.24 -3.58
C LYS A 77 28.67 30.99 -2.31
N ASN A 78 27.72 30.46 -1.57
CA ASN A 78 27.60 30.73 -0.15
C ASN A 78 27.58 29.41 0.60
N HIS A 79 28.64 29.22 1.40
CA HIS A 79 28.82 28.12 2.32
C HIS A 79 27.71 28.17 3.38
N HIS A 80 26.61 27.45 3.15
CA HIS A 80 25.77 26.93 4.20
C HIS A 80 25.68 25.41 3.99
N ARG A 81 25.97 24.67 5.09
CA ARG A 81 25.94 23.23 5.20
C ARG A 81 24.86 22.63 4.28
N ALA A 82 25.28 21.89 3.27
CA ALA A 82 24.42 20.96 2.59
C ALA A 82 23.93 19.98 3.65
N SER A 83 22.70 20.14 4.10
CA SER A 83 21.95 19.06 4.72
C SER A 83 21.98 17.92 3.71
N SER A 84 22.36 16.73 4.13
CA SER A 84 22.23 15.51 3.35
C SER A 84 20.74 15.29 3.09
N GLY A 85 20.22 15.93 2.04
CA GLY A 85 18.81 15.94 1.74
C GLY A 85 18.39 14.56 1.24
N THR A 86 17.78 13.79 2.11
CA THR A 86 16.89 12.71 1.69
C THR A 86 15.84 13.31 0.76
N MET A 87 15.70 12.73 -0.44
CA MET A 87 14.63 13.16 -1.35
C MET A 87 13.29 12.92 -0.67
N PRO A 88 12.37 13.90 -0.68
CA PRO A 88 11.06 13.73 -0.07
C PRO A 88 10.27 12.60 -0.77
N TYR A 89 9.47 11.90 0.00
CA TYR A 89 8.52 10.92 -0.52
C TYR A 89 7.14 11.56 -0.67
N ARG A 90 6.50 11.27 -1.78
CA ARG A 90 5.12 11.67 -2.08
C ARG A 90 4.23 10.46 -2.32
N MET A 91 2.92 10.67 -2.36
CA MET A 91 1.97 9.63 -2.71
C MET A 91 1.61 9.77 -4.19
N ALA A 92 2.22 8.93 -5.02
CA ALA A 92 1.86 8.80 -6.42
C ALA A 92 0.72 7.79 -6.60
N LEU A 93 -0.11 8.01 -7.61
CA LEU A 93 -1.19 7.13 -8.04
C LEU A 93 -0.90 6.60 -9.43
N PHE A 94 -1.10 5.32 -9.62
CA PHE A 94 -1.05 4.68 -10.93
C PHE A 94 -2.35 3.93 -11.20
N GLU A 95 -2.96 4.18 -12.35
CA GLU A 95 -4.12 3.44 -12.85
C GLU A 95 -3.67 2.37 -13.87
N PRO A 96 -3.64 1.08 -13.50
CA PRO A 96 -3.07 0.03 -14.36
C PRO A 96 -3.79 -0.16 -15.68
N ASP A 97 -5.10 0.12 -15.74
CA ASP A 97 -5.93 -0.13 -16.91
C ASP A 97 -5.78 0.97 -17.97
N SER A 98 -5.60 2.22 -17.57
CA SER A 98 -5.36 3.35 -18.48
C SER A 98 -3.86 3.63 -18.70
N GLY A 99 -3.01 3.19 -17.76
CA GLY A 99 -1.58 3.54 -17.74
C GLY A 99 -1.31 4.97 -17.25
N THR A 100 -2.28 5.62 -16.62
CA THR A 100 -2.19 7.01 -16.18
C THR A 100 -1.51 7.11 -14.82
N TRP A 101 -0.62 8.09 -14.68
CA TRP A 101 0.02 8.47 -13.42
C TRP A 101 -0.51 9.81 -12.96
N ASP A 102 -0.65 9.97 -11.65
CA ASP A 102 -1.12 11.19 -10.99
C ASP A 102 -0.53 11.27 -9.58
N ASP A 103 -0.68 12.39 -8.90
CA ASP A 103 -0.28 12.60 -7.52
C ASP A 103 -1.48 12.86 -6.64
N LEU A 104 -1.44 12.34 -5.41
CA LEU A 104 -2.36 12.86 -4.39
C LEU A 104 -1.97 14.28 -3.99
N PRO A 105 -2.96 15.12 -3.65
CA PRO A 105 -2.68 16.44 -3.12
C PRO A 105 -1.69 16.40 -1.97
N THR A 106 -0.75 17.31 -1.95
CA THR A 106 0.16 17.49 -0.81
C THR A 106 -0.63 17.90 0.43
N ALA A 107 -0.13 17.52 1.61
CA ALA A 107 -0.72 17.85 2.90
C ALA A 107 0.26 18.70 3.72
N PRO A 108 0.55 19.96 3.33
CA PRO A 108 1.60 20.75 3.97
C PRO A 108 1.36 20.96 5.47
N ASP A 109 0.11 21.01 5.91
CA ASP A 109 -0.25 21.15 7.33
C ASP A 109 -0.05 19.86 8.13
N HIS A 110 0.03 18.72 7.46
CA HIS A 110 0.18 17.40 8.10
C HIS A 110 1.52 16.74 7.79
N LEU A 111 2.03 16.92 6.58
CA LEU A 111 3.23 16.29 6.03
C LEU A 111 4.15 17.33 5.40
N PRO A 112 4.69 18.29 6.18
CA PRO A 112 5.46 19.42 5.64
C PRO A 112 6.77 19.00 4.95
N HIS A 113 7.30 17.82 5.26
CA HIS A 113 8.53 17.26 4.71
C HIS A 113 8.30 16.05 3.79
N GLY A 114 7.05 15.87 3.30
CA GLY A 114 6.65 14.69 2.56
C GLY A 114 6.27 13.52 3.47
N LEU A 115 6.08 12.34 2.88
CA LEU A 115 5.71 11.13 3.62
C LEU A 115 6.87 10.67 4.51
N PRO A 116 6.56 10.05 5.67
CA PRO A 116 7.60 9.44 6.52
C PRO A 116 8.40 8.37 5.74
N LEU A 117 9.69 8.29 6.05
CA LEU A 117 10.55 7.24 5.49
C LEU A 117 10.13 5.88 6.05
N PHE A 118 10.11 4.84 5.20
CA PHE A 118 9.72 3.48 5.61
C PHE A 118 8.31 3.36 6.20
N CYS A 119 7.40 4.31 5.89
CA CYS A 119 6.02 4.20 6.32
C CYS A 119 5.34 2.98 5.68
N GLN A 120 4.27 2.52 6.31
CA GLN A 120 3.37 1.53 5.71
C GLN A 120 2.17 2.23 5.08
N VAL A 121 1.65 1.63 4.01
CA VAL A 121 0.50 2.14 3.28
C VAL A 121 -0.53 1.03 3.15
N ALA A 122 -1.76 1.31 3.54
CA ALA A 122 -2.88 0.40 3.43
C ALA A 122 -4.11 1.12 2.86
N ALA A 123 -5.02 0.38 2.24
CA ALA A 123 -6.28 0.92 1.72
C ALA A 123 -7.47 0.26 2.41
N THR A 124 -8.45 1.05 2.81
CA THR A 124 -9.72 0.58 3.38
C THR A 124 -10.88 1.29 2.68
N GLY A 125 -11.72 0.53 1.98
CA GLY A 125 -12.80 1.13 1.20
C GLY A 125 -12.28 2.22 0.25
N ARG A 126 -12.68 3.47 0.50
CA ARG A 126 -12.27 4.66 -0.26
C ARG A 126 -11.14 5.47 0.39
N THR A 127 -10.52 4.95 1.42
CA THR A 127 -9.48 5.69 2.16
C THR A 127 -8.12 5.04 2.00
N LEU A 128 -7.10 5.88 1.98
CA LEU A 128 -5.71 5.49 2.04
C LEU A 128 -5.16 5.84 3.42
N VAL A 129 -4.50 4.88 4.06
CA VAL A 129 -3.94 5.05 5.41
C VAL A 129 -2.43 4.92 5.33
N VAL A 130 -1.72 5.93 5.81
CA VAL A 130 -0.26 5.96 5.95
C VAL A 130 0.07 5.86 7.43
N LEU A 131 0.90 4.91 7.82
CA LEU A 131 1.18 4.60 9.24
C LEU A 131 2.67 4.59 9.52
N GLY A 132 3.06 5.22 10.62
CA GLY A 132 4.39 5.15 11.19
C GLY A 132 5.49 5.57 10.23
N GLY A 133 6.61 4.89 10.27
CA GLY A 133 7.83 5.26 9.56
C GLY A 133 8.68 6.21 10.37
N TRP A 134 9.63 6.88 9.73
CA TRP A 134 10.54 7.83 10.35
C TRP A 134 10.29 9.24 9.83
N ASP A 135 10.22 10.20 10.73
CA ASP A 135 10.15 11.61 10.36
C ASP A 135 11.40 12.02 9.56
N PRO A 136 11.22 12.58 8.34
CA PRO A 136 12.36 12.88 7.47
C PRO A 136 13.33 13.92 8.03
N SER A 137 12.89 14.76 8.96
CA SER A 137 13.70 15.84 9.53
C SER A 137 14.48 15.39 10.78
N SER A 138 13.84 14.61 11.65
CA SER A 138 14.40 14.18 12.93
C SER A 138 14.99 12.76 12.90
N TRP A 139 14.66 11.94 11.91
CA TRP A 139 14.99 10.52 11.81
C TRP A 139 14.49 9.68 12.99
N ALA A 140 13.50 10.19 13.70
CA ALA A 140 12.84 9.47 14.78
C ALA A 140 11.69 8.62 14.26
N ALA A 141 11.49 7.45 14.86
CA ALA A 141 10.32 6.63 14.58
C ALA A 141 9.04 7.39 14.95
N SER A 142 8.02 7.26 14.13
CA SER A 142 6.74 7.94 14.26
C SER A 142 5.64 6.94 14.60
N ASP A 143 4.69 7.36 15.43
CA ASP A 143 3.44 6.68 15.73
C ASP A 143 2.26 7.31 14.98
N GLU A 144 2.52 8.31 14.13
CA GLU A 144 1.48 9.07 13.45
C GLU A 144 0.74 8.23 12.39
N VAL A 145 -0.52 8.58 12.22
CA VAL A 145 -1.42 8.01 11.20
C VAL A 145 -1.97 9.16 10.36
N PHE A 146 -1.86 9.02 9.04
CA PHE A 146 -2.44 9.97 8.10
C PHE A 146 -3.44 9.25 7.21
N ILE A 147 -4.56 9.87 6.96
CA ILE A 147 -5.67 9.28 6.21
C ILE A 147 -6.07 10.23 5.10
N TYR A 148 -6.08 9.73 3.87
CA TYR A 148 -6.63 10.42 2.72
C TYR A 148 -7.97 9.81 2.35
N ASP A 149 -9.00 10.63 2.23
CA ASP A 149 -10.34 10.21 1.76
C ASP A 149 -10.54 10.67 0.31
N PHE A 150 -10.64 9.72 -0.61
CA PHE A 150 -10.87 10.00 -2.04
C PHE A 150 -12.19 10.71 -2.32
N LEU A 151 -13.16 10.64 -1.42
CA LEU A 151 -14.44 11.31 -1.60
C LEU A 151 -14.34 12.81 -1.29
N SER A 152 -13.68 13.18 -0.21
CA SER A 152 -13.45 14.59 0.14
C SER A 152 -12.24 15.18 -0.59
N GLY A 153 -11.28 14.35 -0.96
CA GLY A 153 -10.02 14.76 -1.53
C GLY A 153 -9.08 15.43 -0.52
N ASP A 154 -9.25 15.11 0.78
CA ASP A 154 -8.52 15.76 1.86
C ASP A 154 -7.76 14.76 2.73
N TRP A 155 -6.64 15.21 3.29
CA TRP A 155 -5.88 14.51 4.32
C TRP A 155 -6.38 14.88 5.71
N ARG A 156 -6.33 13.93 6.63
CA ARG A 156 -6.50 14.16 8.07
C ARG A 156 -5.50 13.33 8.86
N ARG A 157 -5.22 13.74 10.08
CA ARG A 157 -4.55 12.88 11.06
C ARG A 157 -5.57 11.92 11.66
N GLY A 158 -5.15 10.67 11.87
CA GLY A 158 -5.85 9.67 12.66
C GLY A 158 -5.28 9.57 14.06
N ALA A 159 -5.93 8.76 14.91
CA ALA A 159 -5.41 8.45 16.23
C ALA A 159 -4.01 7.80 16.13
N PRO A 160 -3.02 8.30 16.88
CA PRO A 160 -1.66 7.76 16.82
C PRO A 160 -1.63 6.30 17.29
N MET A 161 -0.67 5.54 16.76
CA MET A 161 -0.48 4.13 17.09
C MET A 161 -0.06 3.98 18.56
N PRO A 162 -0.79 3.22 19.39
CA PRO A 162 -0.49 3.09 20.80
C PRO A 162 0.72 2.19 21.06
N GLY A 163 1.32 2.35 22.25
CA GLY A 163 2.46 1.55 22.71
C GLY A 163 3.80 2.13 22.27
N PRO A 164 4.87 1.33 22.20
CA PRO A 164 6.16 1.81 21.75
C PRO A 164 6.09 2.22 20.29
N ARG A 165 6.80 3.29 19.93
CA ARG A 165 7.03 3.63 18.53
C ARG A 165 7.72 2.45 17.87
N ARG A 166 7.28 2.13 16.65
CA ARG A 166 7.80 0.94 15.96
C ARG A 166 8.13 1.23 14.51
N SER A 167 9.10 0.50 13.99
CA SER A 167 9.53 0.54 12.59
C SER A 167 9.48 -0.85 11.98
N PHE A 168 9.39 -0.94 10.66
CA PHE A 168 9.45 -2.18 9.87
C PHE A 168 8.47 -3.28 10.30
N PHE A 169 7.31 -2.87 10.78
CA PHE A 169 6.22 -3.75 11.20
C PHE A 169 5.41 -4.30 10.01
N ALA A 170 4.76 -5.43 10.22
CA ALA A 170 3.76 -5.96 9.32
C ALA A 170 2.51 -5.09 9.32
N CYS A 171 2.01 -4.75 8.13
CA CYS A 171 0.79 -3.99 7.95
C CYS A 171 -0.05 -4.57 6.82
N ALA A 172 -1.34 -4.74 7.04
CA ALA A 172 -2.30 -5.11 6.01
C ALA A 172 -3.71 -4.65 6.39
N SER A 173 -4.60 -4.54 5.40
CA SER A 173 -6.00 -4.15 5.58
C SER A 173 -6.93 -5.27 5.16
N ASP A 174 -8.11 -5.35 5.80
CA ASP A 174 -9.23 -6.18 5.33
C ASP A 174 -9.92 -5.60 4.08
N SER A 175 -9.40 -4.51 3.53
CA SER A 175 -9.92 -3.75 2.40
C SER A 175 -11.27 -3.06 2.65
N HIS A 176 -11.87 -3.21 3.84
CA HIS A 176 -13.16 -2.65 4.17
C HIS A 176 -13.07 -1.52 5.20
N ARG A 177 -12.49 -1.83 6.36
CA ARG A 177 -12.54 -0.93 7.52
C ARG A 177 -11.30 -0.97 8.40
N THR A 178 -10.66 -2.14 8.52
CA THR A 178 -9.65 -2.40 9.55
C THR A 178 -8.25 -2.49 8.94
N VAL A 179 -7.30 -1.79 9.54
CA VAL A 179 -5.86 -1.95 9.28
C VAL A 179 -5.25 -2.71 10.46
N TYR A 180 -4.54 -3.78 10.17
CA TYR A 180 -3.83 -4.63 11.13
C TYR A 180 -2.35 -4.30 11.13
N VAL A 181 -1.76 -4.27 12.33
CA VAL A 181 -0.33 -4.00 12.56
C VAL A 181 0.21 -5.05 13.52
N ALA A 182 1.38 -5.60 13.25
CA ALA A 182 2.07 -6.53 14.16
C ALA A 182 3.59 -6.48 14.00
N GLY A 183 4.32 -6.74 15.08
CA GLY A 183 5.78 -6.82 15.06
C GLY A 183 6.48 -5.49 14.82
N GLY A 184 7.57 -5.53 14.07
CA GLY A 184 8.52 -4.45 13.93
C GLY A 184 9.51 -4.41 15.09
N HIS A 185 10.27 -3.33 15.22
CA HIS A 185 11.16 -3.11 16.37
C HIS A 185 10.88 -1.75 17.03
N ASP A 186 11.20 -1.66 18.32
CA ASP A 186 11.16 -0.42 19.10
C ASP A 186 12.41 0.46 18.87
N ASP A 187 12.53 1.56 19.64
CA ASP A 187 13.65 2.50 19.53
C ASP A 187 15.01 1.88 19.95
N GLU A 188 14.98 0.83 20.79
CA GLU A 188 16.16 0.06 21.19
C GLU A 188 16.50 -1.09 20.23
N LYS A 189 15.77 -1.22 19.11
CA LYS A 189 15.92 -2.30 18.13
C LYS A 189 15.52 -3.69 18.64
N ASN A 190 14.69 -3.76 19.68
CA ASN A 190 14.09 -5.02 20.09
C ASN A 190 12.94 -5.38 19.17
N ALA A 191 12.96 -6.58 18.63
CA ALA A 191 11.85 -7.10 17.83
C ALA A 191 10.59 -7.28 18.68
N LEU A 192 9.45 -6.93 18.13
CA LEU A 192 8.17 -6.94 18.84
C LEU A 192 7.31 -8.14 18.41
N ARG A 193 6.47 -8.63 19.33
CA ARG A 193 5.42 -9.60 19.06
C ARG A 193 4.01 -9.03 19.22
N SER A 194 3.90 -7.81 19.73
CA SER A 194 2.61 -7.16 19.94
C SER A 194 1.91 -6.85 18.62
N ALA A 195 0.58 -6.95 18.63
CA ALA A 195 -0.27 -6.68 17.49
C ALA A 195 -1.46 -5.81 17.87
N MET A 196 -2.02 -5.11 16.89
CA MET A 196 -3.16 -4.23 17.07
C MET A 196 -3.95 -4.06 15.78
N ALA A 197 -5.19 -3.61 15.89
CA ALA A 197 -6.07 -3.30 14.79
C ALA A 197 -6.56 -1.87 14.89
N TYR A 198 -6.59 -1.16 13.78
CA TYR A 198 -7.08 0.20 13.65
C TYR A 198 -8.39 0.23 12.89
N ASP A 199 -9.45 0.67 13.52
CA ASP A 199 -10.75 0.95 12.91
C ASP A 199 -10.71 2.36 12.29
N VAL A 200 -10.63 2.44 10.97
CA VAL A 200 -10.44 3.70 10.25
C VAL A 200 -11.65 4.62 10.32
N GLU A 201 -12.87 4.06 10.44
CA GLU A 201 -14.10 4.84 10.54
C GLU A 201 -14.30 5.42 11.93
N ARG A 202 -13.98 4.62 12.98
CA ARG A 202 -14.10 5.07 14.37
C ARG A 202 -12.91 5.88 14.84
N ASP A 203 -11.80 5.81 14.10
CA ASP A 203 -10.52 6.39 14.46
C ASP A 203 -10.00 5.84 15.81
N GLU A 204 -10.09 4.52 15.99
CA GLU A 204 -9.78 3.85 17.25
C GLU A 204 -8.85 2.64 17.03
N TRP A 205 -7.91 2.49 17.96
CA TRP A 205 -7.03 1.32 18.04
C TRP A 205 -7.56 0.30 19.05
N ALA A 206 -7.51 -0.97 18.68
CA ALA A 206 -7.81 -2.09 19.57
C ALA A 206 -6.58 -3.02 19.67
N PRO A 207 -6.14 -3.40 20.88
CA PRO A 207 -5.08 -4.39 21.03
C PRO A 207 -5.57 -5.75 20.55
N LEU A 208 -4.65 -6.51 19.96
CA LEU A 208 -4.83 -7.91 19.63
C LEU A 208 -3.95 -8.77 20.57
N PRO A 209 -4.22 -10.07 20.69
CA PRO A 209 -3.27 -10.98 21.33
C PRO A 209 -1.90 -10.89 20.68
N ASP A 210 -0.85 -11.06 21.47
CA ASP A 210 0.52 -11.12 20.96
C ASP A 210 0.74 -12.33 20.05
N MET A 211 1.60 -12.19 19.05
CA MET A 211 2.15 -13.32 18.29
C MET A 211 2.96 -14.26 19.20
N ALA A 212 3.11 -15.50 18.80
CA ALA A 212 3.99 -16.44 19.50
C ALA A 212 5.47 -16.05 19.38
N LYS A 213 5.86 -15.49 18.22
CA LYS A 213 7.24 -15.06 17.94
C LYS A 213 7.32 -13.54 17.77
N GLU A 214 8.41 -12.95 18.26
CA GLU A 214 8.79 -11.58 17.89
C GLU A 214 9.30 -11.54 16.45
N ARG A 215 8.99 -10.46 15.72
CA ARG A 215 9.30 -10.35 14.29
C ARG A 215 9.61 -8.91 13.91
N ASP A 216 10.85 -8.65 13.59
CA ASP A 216 11.26 -7.41 12.94
C ASP A 216 11.35 -7.60 11.41
N GLU A 217 11.18 -6.56 10.63
CA GLU A 217 11.16 -6.56 9.15
C GLU A 217 10.25 -7.65 8.54
N CYS A 218 9.14 -7.94 9.21
CA CYS A 218 8.13 -8.87 8.74
C CYS A 218 7.17 -8.21 7.74
N LYS A 219 6.45 -9.04 6.98
CA LYS A 219 5.44 -8.57 6.03
C LYS A 219 4.05 -8.99 6.45
N GLY A 220 3.11 -8.04 6.42
CA GLY A 220 1.67 -8.30 6.59
C GLY A 220 0.97 -8.46 5.26
N VAL A 221 0.08 -9.45 5.20
CA VAL A 221 -0.90 -9.62 4.12
C VAL A 221 -2.24 -10.00 4.73
N PHE A 222 -3.35 -9.58 4.13
CA PHE A 222 -4.69 -9.97 4.57
C PHE A 222 -5.34 -10.84 3.50
N ARG A 223 -5.84 -12.03 3.91
CA ARG A 223 -6.45 -12.96 2.99
C ARG A 223 -7.37 -13.93 3.71
N GLY A 224 -8.52 -14.26 3.09
CA GLY A 224 -9.46 -15.26 3.63
C GLY A 224 -9.95 -14.96 5.05
N GLY A 225 -10.10 -13.69 5.42
CA GLY A 225 -10.50 -13.27 6.77
C GLY A 225 -9.38 -13.33 7.82
N ALA A 226 -8.14 -13.56 7.41
CA ALA A 226 -6.99 -13.64 8.31
C ALA A 226 -5.90 -12.61 7.95
N PHE A 227 -5.32 -12.01 8.99
CA PHE A 227 -4.10 -11.21 8.90
C PHE A 227 -2.89 -12.12 9.08
N LEU A 228 -2.16 -12.34 8.02
CA LEU A 228 -0.98 -13.18 7.97
C LEU A 228 0.28 -12.33 8.14
N VAL A 229 1.13 -12.68 9.11
CA VAL A 229 2.45 -12.09 9.33
C VAL A 229 3.52 -13.08 8.91
N VAL A 230 4.32 -12.70 7.93
CA VAL A 230 5.25 -13.60 7.23
C VAL A 230 6.68 -13.18 7.47
N GLY A 231 7.55 -14.14 7.77
CA GLY A 231 8.99 -13.95 7.90
C GLY A 231 9.38 -13.03 9.04
N GLY A 232 10.37 -12.18 8.80
CA GLY A 232 11.01 -11.36 9.82
C GLY A 232 12.07 -12.11 10.60
N TYR A 233 12.64 -11.48 11.63
CA TYR A 233 13.65 -12.07 12.51
C TYR A 233 13.43 -11.59 13.95
N SER A 234 14.02 -12.32 14.92
CA SER A 234 14.03 -11.95 16.32
C SER A 234 15.19 -10.98 16.64
N THR A 235 15.12 -10.38 17.81
CA THR A 235 16.22 -9.53 18.33
C THR A 235 17.56 -10.27 18.31
N GLU A 236 17.58 -11.55 18.67
CA GLU A 236 18.80 -12.37 18.72
C GLU A 236 19.32 -12.76 17.33
N THR A 237 18.44 -12.83 16.32
CA THR A 237 18.77 -13.26 14.96
C THR A 237 18.73 -12.12 13.96
N GLN A 238 19.05 -10.90 14.39
CA GLN A 238 18.96 -9.69 13.58
C GLN A 238 19.56 -9.87 12.17
N GLY A 239 18.75 -9.56 11.14
CA GLY A 239 19.14 -9.68 9.73
C GLY A 239 19.06 -11.12 9.17
N GLN A 240 18.76 -12.13 9.99
CA GLN A 240 18.58 -13.50 9.55
C GLN A 240 17.08 -13.82 9.42
N PHE A 241 16.53 -13.58 8.24
CA PHE A 241 15.11 -13.76 8.00
C PHE A 241 14.65 -15.21 8.22
N GLY A 242 13.60 -15.37 9.05
CA GLY A 242 12.92 -16.64 9.26
C GLY A 242 11.99 -17.00 8.09
N LYS A 243 11.64 -18.29 8.01
CA LYS A 243 10.68 -18.82 7.00
C LYS A 243 9.24 -18.91 7.52
N CYS A 244 9.04 -18.73 8.81
CA CYS A 244 7.78 -19.01 9.47
C CYS A 244 6.76 -17.87 9.29
N SER A 245 5.48 -18.22 9.49
CA SER A 245 4.39 -17.24 9.54
C SER A 245 3.42 -17.56 10.68
N GLU A 246 2.61 -16.57 11.02
CA GLU A 246 1.47 -16.68 11.92
C GLU A 246 0.27 -15.95 11.29
N ALA A 247 -0.92 -16.52 11.45
CA ALA A 247 -2.16 -15.95 10.93
C ALA A 247 -3.10 -15.60 12.07
N PHE A 248 -3.56 -14.35 12.12
CA PHE A 248 -4.60 -13.90 13.03
C PHE A 248 -5.96 -14.03 12.34
N ASP A 249 -6.81 -14.93 12.84
CA ASP A 249 -8.20 -15.04 12.43
C ASP A 249 -8.99 -13.85 12.98
N ALA A 250 -9.46 -12.98 12.10
CA ALA A 250 -10.16 -11.75 12.50
C ALA A 250 -11.52 -12.04 13.15
N ALA A 251 -12.21 -13.12 12.77
CA ALA A 251 -13.50 -13.51 13.32
C ALA A 251 -13.34 -14.20 14.69
N ALA A 252 -12.41 -15.15 14.78
CA ALA A 252 -12.14 -15.88 16.02
C ALA A 252 -11.26 -15.09 17.02
N ARG A 253 -10.64 -13.98 16.58
CA ARG A 253 -9.74 -13.11 17.34
C ARG A 253 -8.59 -13.86 18.01
N ARG A 254 -7.96 -14.77 17.30
CA ARG A 254 -6.84 -15.59 17.80
C ARG A 254 -5.81 -15.86 16.70
N TRP A 255 -4.58 -16.05 17.12
CA TRP A 255 -3.51 -16.52 16.24
C TRP A 255 -3.61 -18.03 16.00
N SER A 256 -3.27 -18.45 14.78
CA SER A 256 -3.02 -19.85 14.46
C SER A 256 -1.68 -20.32 15.08
N PRO A 257 -1.45 -21.63 15.19
CA PRO A 257 -0.12 -22.15 15.43
C PRO A 257 0.88 -21.62 14.38
N VAL A 258 2.15 -21.49 14.78
CA VAL A 258 3.21 -21.06 13.86
C VAL A 258 3.37 -22.06 12.73
N ASP A 259 3.28 -21.60 11.49
CA ASP A 259 3.70 -22.35 10.31
C ASP A 259 5.20 -22.14 10.12
N GLU A 260 6.02 -23.12 10.43
CA GLU A 260 7.49 -23.00 10.42
C GLU A 260 8.09 -22.95 9.00
N ASP A 261 7.35 -23.41 7.98
CA ASP A 261 7.78 -23.52 6.60
C ASP A 261 6.92 -22.73 5.61
N ALA A 262 6.32 -21.62 6.07
CA ALA A 262 5.47 -20.75 5.25
C ALA A 262 6.22 -20.18 4.02
N LEU A 263 7.52 -19.92 4.14
CA LEU A 263 8.39 -19.48 3.05
C LEU A 263 9.39 -20.58 2.70
N ALA A 264 9.67 -20.78 1.41
CA ALA A 264 10.66 -21.76 0.96
C ALA A 264 12.09 -21.42 1.43
N THR A 265 12.39 -20.15 1.60
CA THR A 265 13.71 -19.63 1.97
C THR A 265 13.58 -18.48 2.98
N GLY A 266 14.56 -18.33 3.85
CA GLY A 266 14.68 -17.19 4.77
C GLY A 266 15.19 -15.94 4.03
N LEU A 267 14.35 -15.34 3.21
CA LEU A 267 14.60 -14.09 2.52
C LEU A 267 13.68 -12.99 3.06
N CYS A 268 14.08 -11.74 2.85
CA CYS A 268 13.24 -10.60 3.21
C CYS A 268 11.85 -10.73 2.55
N PRO A 269 10.77 -10.75 3.34
CA PRO A 269 9.42 -11.02 2.83
C PRO A 269 8.74 -9.79 2.21
N ARG A 270 9.44 -8.68 2.04
CA ARG A 270 8.88 -7.37 1.61
C ARG A 270 8.02 -7.43 0.35
N THR A 271 8.28 -8.37 -0.55
CA THR A 271 7.55 -8.55 -1.81
C THR A 271 6.40 -9.55 -1.71
N CYS A 272 6.16 -10.12 -0.53
CA CYS A 272 5.04 -11.05 -0.33
C CYS A 272 3.72 -10.29 -0.35
N VAL A 273 2.80 -10.68 -1.22
CA VAL A 273 1.48 -10.06 -1.38
C VAL A 273 0.41 -11.12 -1.58
N ALA A 274 -0.81 -10.83 -1.12
CA ALA A 274 -1.97 -11.68 -1.33
C ALA A 274 -2.65 -11.33 -2.66
N GLY A 275 -2.78 -12.31 -3.55
CA GLY A 275 -3.63 -12.25 -4.73
C GLY A 275 -4.93 -13.01 -4.53
N ASP A 276 -5.75 -13.09 -5.60
CA ASP A 276 -7.07 -13.72 -5.55
C ASP A 276 -7.02 -15.22 -5.18
N GLU A 277 -6.00 -15.94 -5.67
CA GLU A 277 -5.91 -17.41 -5.56
C GLU A 277 -4.79 -17.89 -4.62
N GLY A 278 -3.95 -17.00 -4.08
CA GLY A 278 -2.81 -17.36 -3.26
C GLY A 278 -1.88 -16.20 -2.96
N LEU A 279 -0.68 -16.54 -2.55
CA LEU A 279 0.38 -15.59 -2.25
C LEU A 279 1.37 -15.51 -3.40
N TYR A 280 1.84 -14.31 -3.70
CA TYR A 280 2.95 -14.05 -4.61
C TYR A 280 4.14 -13.50 -3.84
N ARG A 281 5.34 -13.77 -4.32
CA ARG A 281 6.57 -13.10 -3.90
C ARG A 281 7.55 -12.98 -5.06
N CYS A 282 8.44 -12.00 -4.99
CA CYS A 282 9.58 -11.89 -5.91
C CYS A 282 10.84 -12.43 -5.23
N THR A 283 11.57 -13.27 -5.94
CA THR A 283 12.95 -13.65 -5.63
C THR A 283 13.90 -12.75 -6.44
N SER A 284 15.19 -13.05 -6.46
CA SER A 284 16.16 -12.31 -7.27
C SER A 284 15.92 -12.44 -8.80
N SER A 285 15.21 -13.48 -9.24
CA SER A 285 15.06 -13.79 -10.67
C SER A 285 13.64 -14.21 -11.08
N HIS A 286 12.76 -14.55 -10.15
CA HIS A 286 11.44 -15.08 -10.47
C HIS A 286 10.36 -14.46 -9.59
N VAL A 287 9.14 -14.46 -10.13
CA VAL A 287 7.91 -14.39 -9.34
C VAL A 287 7.52 -15.82 -9.00
N GLU A 288 7.30 -16.06 -7.72
CA GLU A 288 6.81 -17.33 -7.21
C GLU A 288 5.39 -17.15 -6.67
N PHE A 289 4.62 -18.22 -6.77
CA PHE A 289 3.23 -18.31 -6.31
C PHE A 289 3.05 -19.51 -5.40
N ARG A 290 2.25 -19.34 -4.35
CA ARG A 290 1.78 -20.39 -3.44
C ARG A 290 0.25 -20.33 -3.38
N GLY A 291 -0.41 -21.34 -3.92
CA GLY A 291 -1.88 -21.48 -3.88
C GLY A 291 -2.39 -21.97 -2.53
N ASP A 292 -3.72 -21.91 -2.35
CA ASP A 292 -4.40 -22.39 -1.12
C ASP A 292 -4.61 -23.90 -1.07
N SER A 293 -4.38 -24.59 -2.17
CA SER A 293 -4.72 -26.03 -2.37
C SER A 293 -3.76 -26.99 -1.67
N GLY A 294 -3.45 -26.77 -0.38
CA GLY A 294 -2.84 -27.78 0.49
C GLY A 294 -1.36 -28.12 0.26
N GLU A 295 -0.78 -27.77 -0.87
CA GLU A 295 0.64 -27.93 -1.11
C GLU A 295 1.37 -26.64 -0.69
N SER A 296 2.17 -26.74 0.38
CA SER A 296 2.96 -25.62 0.92
C SER A 296 4.10 -25.17 0.00
N THR A 297 4.07 -25.58 -1.27
CA THR A 297 5.18 -25.39 -2.21
C THR A 297 5.03 -24.08 -2.98
N TRP A 298 6.09 -23.27 -2.97
CA TRP A 298 6.22 -22.10 -3.83
C TRP A 298 6.66 -22.55 -5.22
N LEU A 299 5.90 -22.14 -6.24
CA LEU A 299 6.17 -22.49 -7.64
C LEU A 299 6.56 -21.22 -8.43
N PRO A 300 7.61 -21.26 -9.25
CA PRO A 300 7.93 -20.16 -10.14
C PRO A 300 6.84 -20.05 -11.21
N VAL A 301 6.28 -18.84 -11.39
CA VAL A 301 5.20 -18.58 -12.36
C VAL A 301 5.63 -17.67 -13.50
N ALA A 302 6.70 -16.89 -13.31
CA ALA A 302 7.30 -16.05 -14.33
C ALA A 302 8.75 -15.69 -13.96
N GLU A 303 9.59 -15.47 -14.97
CA GLU A 303 10.90 -14.84 -14.78
C GLU A 303 10.70 -13.34 -14.52
N LEU A 304 11.41 -12.79 -13.53
CA LEU A 304 11.33 -11.36 -13.19
C LEU A 304 12.16 -10.54 -14.20
N PRO A 305 11.57 -9.53 -14.87
CA PRO A 305 12.32 -8.65 -15.78
C PRO A 305 13.54 -8.03 -15.10
N GLU A 306 14.66 -7.94 -15.81
CA GLU A 306 15.93 -7.44 -15.25
C GLU A 306 15.82 -6.02 -14.72
N GLU A 307 14.98 -5.21 -15.34
CA GLU A 307 14.75 -3.80 -15.01
C GLU A 307 14.06 -3.58 -13.66
N VAL A 308 13.55 -4.65 -13.02
CA VAL A 308 12.86 -4.55 -11.72
C VAL A 308 13.41 -5.50 -10.66
N ARG A 309 14.58 -6.09 -10.86
CA ARG A 309 15.18 -7.07 -9.93
C ARG A 309 15.74 -6.45 -8.66
N LEU A 310 16.08 -5.16 -8.67
CA LEU A 310 16.59 -4.46 -7.50
C LEU A 310 15.49 -3.64 -6.82
N ALA A 311 15.45 -3.73 -5.50
CA ALA A 311 14.45 -3.10 -4.65
C ALA A 311 12.99 -3.29 -5.15
N PRO A 312 12.57 -4.52 -5.55
CA PRO A 312 11.24 -4.74 -6.06
C PRO A 312 10.18 -4.42 -5.01
N CYS A 313 9.11 -3.77 -5.45
CA CYS A 313 7.88 -3.59 -4.72
C CYS A 313 6.77 -4.28 -5.52
N ALA A 314 6.07 -5.22 -4.91
CA ALA A 314 5.02 -6.01 -5.54
C ALA A 314 3.64 -5.57 -5.06
N VAL A 315 2.66 -5.54 -5.96
CA VAL A 315 1.26 -5.21 -5.68
C VAL A 315 0.35 -6.19 -6.42
N ALA A 316 -0.47 -6.91 -5.69
CA ALA A 316 -1.50 -7.73 -6.30
C ALA A 316 -2.63 -6.83 -6.83
N LEU A 317 -3.04 -7.07 -8.07
CA LEU A 317 -4.13 -6.37 -8.75
C LEU A 317 -5.30 -7.33 -8.96
N PRO A 318 -6.53 -6.80 -9.10
CA PRO A 318 -7.69 -7.61 -9.42
C PRO A 318 -7.52 -8.44 -10.70
N GLY A 319 -8.18 -9.60 -10.76
CA GLY A 319 -8.12 -10.50 -11.91
C GLY A 319 -6.83 -11.29 -12.01
N GLY A 320 -6.17 -11.59 -10.90
CA GLY A 320 -4.98 -12.43 -10.84
C GLY A 320 -3.72 -11.76 -11.44
N ARG A 321 -3.73 -10.46 -11.63
CA ARG A 321 -2.58 -9.67 -12.10
C ARG A 321 -1.63 -9.34 -10.96
N LEU A 322 -0.35 -9.16 -11.27
CA LEU A 322 0.65 -8.71 -10.31
C LEU A 322 1.46 -7.56 -10.91
N MET A 323 1.50 -6.42 -10.25
CA MET A 323 2.38 -5.32 -10.61
C MET A 323 3.70 -5.42 -9.83
N VAL A 324 4.81 -5.21 -10.50
CA VAL A 324 6.13 -5.10 -9.88
C VAL A 324 6.80 -3.80 -10.35
N VAL A 325 7.24 -3.02 -9.38
CA VAL A 325 8.01 -1.79 -9.60
C VAL A 325 9.39 -1.99 -8.98
N GLY A 326 10.45 -1.65 -9.70
CA GLY A 326 11.81 -1.83 -9.21
C GLY A 326 12.82 -1.20 -10.16
N SER A 327 14.09 -1.44 -9.91
CA SER A 327 15.21 -0.88 -10.69
C SER A 327 16.14 -1.97 -11.22
N ALA A 328 16.88 -1.67 -12.30
CA ALA A 328 17.93 -2.53 -12.81
C ALA A 328 19.27 -2.33 -12.08
N CYS A 329 19.49 -1.18 -11.43
CA CYS A 329 20.73 -0.86 -10.73
C CYS A 329 20.46 -0.04 -9.47
N HIS A 330 21.38 -0.08 -8.52
CA HIS A 330 21.25 0.68 -7.27
C HIS A 330 21.16 2.18 -7.56
N GLY A 331 20.12 2.84 -7.02
CA GLY A 331 19.87 4.26 -7.22
C GLY A 331 19.39 4.63 -8.63
N GLY A 332 19.17 3.63 -9.50
CA GLY A 332 18.65 3.84 -10.84
C GLY A 332 17.14 4.11 -10.87
N PRO A 333 16.63 4.56 -12.02
CA PRO A 333 15.20 4.79 -12.18
C PRO A 333 14.39 3.51 -12.05
N HIS A 334 13.23 3.59 -11.44
CA HIS A 334 12.32 2.48 -11.33
C HIS A 334 11.49 2.29 -12.60
N SER A 335 11.36 1.05 -13.01
CA SER A 335 10.46 0.58 -14.08
C SER A 335 9.26 -0.12 -13.48
N CYS A 336 8.17 -0.20 -14.25
CA CYS A 336 6.92 -0.83 -13.84
C CYS A 336 6.51 -1.92 -14.85
N TYR A 337 6.22 -3.10 -14.34
CA TYR A 337 5.77 -4.25 -15.12
C TYR A 337 4.54 -4.87 -14.49
N ILE A 338 3.60 -5.31 -15.32
CA ILE A 338 2.39 -6.00 -14.88
C ILE A 338 2.41 -7.42 -15.47
N LEU A 339 2.40 -8.40 -14.60
CA LEU A 339 2.24 -9.81 -14.95
C LEU A 339 0.75 -10.07 -15.15
N GLU A 340 0.38 -10.37 -16.36
CA GLU A 340 -1.01 -10.68 -16.73
C GLU A 340 -1.38 -12.12 -16.34
N PRO A 341 -2.66 -12.46 -16.17
CA PRO A 341 -3.08 -13.82 -15.83
C PRO A 341 -2.70 -14.83 -16.91
N ALA A 342 -2.59 -16.10 -16.52
CA ALA A 342 -2.31 -17.17 -17.47
C ALA A 342 -3.48 -17.36 -18.44
N ASP A 343 -3.21 -17.37 -19.74
CA ASP A 343 -4.16 -17.76 -20.78
C ASP A 343 -3.93 -19.22 -21.16
N GLY A 344 -4.41 -20.15 -20.32
CA GLY A 344 -4.40 -21.58 -20.55
C GLY A 344 -3.00 -22.22 -20.64
N LYS A 345 -2.41 -22.30 -21.83
CA LYS A 345 -1.17 -23.06 -22.11
C LYS A 345 0.10 -22.22 -22.26
N ARG A 346 0.03 -20.90 -22.08
CA ARG A 346 1.17 -19.99 -22.31
C ARG A 346 1.77 -19.53 -20.99
N PRO A 347 3.09 -19.26 -20.93
CA PRO A 347 3.67 -18.52 -19.81
C PRO A 347 2.94 -17.19 -19.63
N ARG A 348 2.77 -16.75 -18.39
CA ARG A 348 2.15 -15.47 -18.08
C ARG A 348 2.96 -14.32 -18.70
N PRO A 349 2.37 -13.47 -19.54
CA PRO A 349 3.10 -12.40 -20.21
C PRO A 349 3.29 -11.19 -19.28
N TRP A 350 4.43 -10.53 -19.41
CA TRP A 350 4.68 -9.24 -18.82
C TRP A 350 4.25 -8.12 -19.77
N ARG A 351 3.48 -7.17 -19.23
CA ARG A 351 3.20 -5.89 -19.89
C ARG A 351 4.00 -4.80 -19.19
N ARG A 352 4.90 -4.14 -19.94
CA ARG A 352 5.59 -2.97 -19.44
C ARG A 352 4.65 -1.78 -19.41
N ALA A 353 4.56 -1.10 -18.25
CA ALA A 353 3.87 0.19 -18.14
C ALA A 353 4.84 1.33 -18.44
N ALA A 354 4.37 2.35 -19.14
CA ALA A 354 5.14 3.57 -19.32
C ALA A 354 5.24 4.30 -17.97
N VAL A 355 6.46 4.64 -17.56
CA VAL A 355 6.74 5.37 -16.33
C VAL A 355 7.32 6.73 -16.72
N PRO A 356 6.62 7.85 -16.55
CA PRO A 356 7.20 9.17 -16.73
C PRO A 356 8.38 9.39 -15.79
N GLU A 357 9.32 10.26 -16.18
CA GLU A 357 10.58 10.48 -15.44
C GLU A 357 10.30 10.87 -13.98
N GLU A 358 9.33 11.73 -13.74
CA GLU A 358 8.91 12.19 -12.41
C GLU A 358 8.36 11.07 -11.51
N TYR A 359 7.91 9.93 -12.08
CA TYR A 359 7.41 8.75 -11.35
C TYR A 359 8.41 7.59 -11.34
N SER A 360 9.67 7.83 -11.71
CA SER A 360 10.70 6.78 -11.72
C SER A 360 11.48 6.66 -10.41
N GLY A 361 11.04 7.32 -9.34
CA GLY A 361 11.68 7.30 -8.03
C GLY A 361 11.51 5.96 -7.29
N HIS A 362 12.31 5.77 -6.25
CA HIS A 362 12.23 4.59 -5.38
C HIS A 362 10.88 4.48 -4.69
N VAL A 363 10.26 3.30 -4.72
CA VAL A 363 9.01 2.98 -4.04
C VAL A 363 9.30 2.23 -2.75
N GLN A 364 8.92 2.82 -1.61
CA GLN A 364 9.12 2.20 -0.30
C GLN A 364 7.92 1.38 0.17
N ALA A 365 6.70 1.78 -0.18
CA ALA A 365 5.46 1.10 0.18
C ALA A 365 4.39 1.31 -0.89
N SER A 366 3.43 0.41 -0.95
CA SER A 366 2.35 0.47 -1.93
C SER A 366 1.13 -0.31 -1.47
N CYS A 367 -0.04 0.06 -1.99
CA CYS A 367 -1.26 -0.73 -1.88
C CYS A 367 -2.14 -0.55 -3.11
N CYS A 368 -3.05 -1.50 -3.32
CA CYS A 368 -4.08 -1.45 -4.36
C CYS A 368 -5.43 -1.10 -3.74
N LEU A 369 -6.23 -0.29 -4.43
CA LEU A 369 -7.60 0.06 -4.02
C LEU A 369 -8.51 0.19 -5.24
N GLN A 370 -9.82 0.12 -5.02
CA GLN A 370 -10.86 0.30 -6.04
C GLN A 370 -11.80 1.44 -5.63
N ILE A 371 -11.84 2.48 -6.46
CA ILE A 371 -12.65 3.70 -6.24
C ILE A 371 -13.67 3.90 -7.36
#